data_9e61fcda8b3d7af166c5b2c7ab086ef2
#
_entry.id   9e61fcda8b3d7af166c5b2c7ab086ef2
#
_cell.length_a   1.000
_cell.length_b   1.000
_cell.length_c   1.000
_cell.angle_alpha   90.00
_cell.angle_beta   90.00
_cell.angle_gamma   90.00
#
_symmetry.space_group_name_H-M   'P 1'
#
loop_
_entity.id
_entity.type
_entity.pdbx_description
1 polymer ?
#
loop_
_entity_poly.entity_id
_entity_poly.type
_entity_poly.pdbx_seq_one_letter_code
_entity_poly.pdbx_strand_id
1 'polypeptide(L)'
;LIGCSLNDGKDLIIPGYTRILRQPLNTNTGYLILSTIETFNYNAEVVERFLSTIGYNGLFSLEFIRDKKGKDYFLEINLRNDGNAYCVQTAGVNLPLIWFKYAILGEVPEFKESINKPVFFIPDFIDMKSGIKKEGLFGWIYQFVTAKSHSLFNLRDMGPFIYELKRHIR
;
A
#
# COMPACT_ATOMS: atom_id res chain seq x y z
N LEU A 1 5.88 -4.32 -1.14
CA LEU A 1 6.39 -3.47 -0.05
C LEU A 1 6.14 -2.01 -0.38
N ILE A 2 5.70 -1.21 0.58
CA ILE A 2 5.55 0.24 0.44
C ILE A 2 6.42 0.88 1.52
N GLY A 3 7.28 1.83 1.13
CA GLY A 3 8.23 2.40 2.06
C GLY A 3 8.73 3.80 1.73
N CYS A 4 9.62 4.28 2.57
CA CYS A 4 10.38 5.51 2.41
C CYS A 4 11.86 5.20 2.59
N SER A 5 12.68 5.73 1.69
CA SER A 5 14.14 5.64 1.68
C SER A 5 14.72 6.99 2.04
N LEU A 6 15.64 6.99 2.99
CA LEU A 6 16.33 8.16 3.52
C LEU A 6 17.84 7.94 3.47
N ASN A 7 18.63 9.00 3.68
CA ASN A 7 20.08 8.94 3.79
C ASN A 7 20.73 8.17 2.63
N ASP A 8 20.34 8.53 1.39
CA ASP A 8 20.83 7.93 0.15
C ASP A 8 20.63 6.41 0.11
N GLY A 9 19.46 5.95 0.55
CA GLY A 9 19.07 4.55 0.51
C GLY A 9 19.57 3.69 1.67
N LYS A 10 20.26 4.27 2.66
CA LYS A 10 20.82 3.53 3.81
C LYS A 10 19.81 3.32 4.93
N ASP A 11 18.84 4.22 5.05
CA ASP A 11 17.79 4.13 6.07
C ASP A 11 16.46 3.84 5.40
N LEU A 12 15.91 2.67 5.63
CA LEU A 12 14.63 2.22 5.06
C LEU A 12 13.56 2.13 6.12
N ILE A 13 12.41 2.74 5.83
CA ILE A 13 11.19 2.61 6.61
C ILE A 13 10.19 1.83 5.76
N ILE A 14 9.93 0.58 6.15
CA ILE A 14 8.97 -0.32 5.50
C ILE A 14 8.00 -0.78 6.58
N PRO A 15 6.87 -0.09 6.79
CA PRO A 15 5.97 -0.33 7.92
C PRO A 15 5.27 -1.68 7.91
N GLY A 16 5.14 -2.27 6.73
CA GLY A 16 4.46 -3.54 6.52
C GLY A 16 4.55 -3.99 5.08
N TYR A 17 3.88 -5.08 4.76
CA TYR A 17 3.77 -5.58 3.40
C TYR A 17 2.30 -5.72 2.98
N THR A 18 2.03 -5.52 1.71
CA THR A 18 0.72 -5.71 1.12
C THR A 18 0.65 -7.05 0.40
N ARG A 19 -0.47 -7.75 0.58
CA ARG A 19 -0.81 -8.94 -0.21
C ARG A 19 -2.10 -8.67 -0.96
N ILE A 20 -2.04 -8.75 -2.29
CA ILE A 20 -3.21 -8.61 -3.16
C ILE A 20 -4.04 -9.88 -3.05
N LEU A 21 -5.30 -9.75 -2.64
CA LEU A 21 -6.27 -10.83 -2.47
C LEU A 21 -7.17 -11.00 -3.69
N ARG A 22 -7.40 -9.89 -4.40
CA ARG A 22 -8.16 -9.84 -5.64
C ARG A 22 -7.72 -8.61 -6.44
N GLN A 23 -7.31 -8.82 -7.68
CA GLN A 23 -6.99 -7.74 -8.62
C GLN A 23 -7.93 -7.82 -9.82
N PRO A 24 -8.73 -6.78 -10.08
CA PRO A 24 -9.54 -6.71 -11.29
C PRO A 24 -8.66 -6.65 -12.55
N LEU A 25 -9.15 -7.22 -13.64
CA LEU A 25 -8.41 -7.19 -14.91
C LEU A 25 -8.13 -5.75 -15.38
N ASN A 26 -6.94 -5.53 -15.92
CA ASN A 26 -6.50 -4.23 -16.44
C ASN A 26 -6.50 -3.10 -15.39
N THR A 27 -6.22 -3.43 -14.14
CA THR A 27 -6.07 -2.45 -13.06
C THR A 27 -4.72 -2.59 -12.38
N ASN A 28 -4.22 -1.48 -11.83
CA ASN A 28 -2.95 -1.42 -11.09
C ASN A 28 -3.16 -1.54 -9.57
N THR A 29 -4.40 -1.77 -9.13
CA THR A 29 -4.73 -1.92 -7.72
C THR A 29 -5.85 -2.92 -7.53
N GLY A 30 -5.96 -3.48 -6.33
CA GLY A 30 -6.96 -4.47 -6.00
C GLY A 30 -7.33 -4.47 -4.52
N TYR A 31 -8.26 -5.34 -4.15
CA TYR A 31 -8.54 -5.64 -2.77
C TYR A 31 -7.33 -6.33 -2.14
N LEU A 32 -6.79 -5.75 -1.09
CA LEU A 32 -5.56 -6.21 -0.46
C LEU A 32 -5.62 -6.12 1.07
N ILE A 33 -4.69 -6.81 1.71
CA ILE A 33 -4.40 -6.69 3.13
C ILE A 33 -2.97 -6.16 3.30
N LEU A 34 -2.83 -5.10 4.10
CA LEU A 34 -1.56 -4.65 4.65
C LEU A 34 -1.33 -5.41 5.96
N SER A 35 -0.25 -6.12 6.07
CA SER A 35 0.15 -6.91 7.24
C SER A 35 1.45 -6.40 7.84
N THR A 36 1.72 -6.77 9.09
CA THR A 36 2.96 -6.40 9.79
C THR A 36 4.18 -7.02 9.12
N ILE A 37 5.28 -6.31 9.13
CA ILE A 37 6.50 -6.74 8.42
C ILE A 37 7.12 -8.02 8.98
N GLU A 38 6.92 -8.29 10.26
CA GLU A 38 7.44 -9.48 10.95
C GLU A 38 6.92 -10.79 10.38
N THR A 39 5.75 -10.73 9.71
CA THR A 39 5.14 -11.92 9.08
C THR A 39 5.60 -12.13 7.64
N PHE A 40 6.48 -11.27 7.14
CA PHE A 40 7.00 -11.33 5.78
C PHE A 40 8.52 -11.46 5.75
N ASN A 41 9.00 -12.59 5.27
CA ASN A 41 10.43 -12.80 5.07
C ASN A 41 10.84 -12.23 3.71
N TYR A 42 11.43 -11.05 3.71
CA TYR A 42 12.05 -10.43 2.53
C TYR A 42 13.55 -10.15 2.82
N ASN A 43 14.32 -10.09 1.75
CA ASN A 43 15.74 -9.79 1.90
C ASN A 43 15.95 -8.26 2.00
N ALA A 44 15.96 -7.75 3.23
CA ALA A 44 16.13 -6.33 3.52
C ALA A 44 17.47 -5.78 2.97
N GLU A 45 18.55 -6.56 3.05
CA GLU A 45 19.88 -6.17 2.58
C GLU A 45 19.90 -5.93 1.06
N VAL A 46 19.16 -6.74 0.29
CA VAL A 46 19.06 -6.56 -1.15
C VAL A 46 18.31 -5.27 -1.48
N VAL A 47 17.23 -4.96 -0.78
CA VAL A 47 16.46 -3.73 -0.99
C VAL A 47 17.30 -2.50 -0.63
N GLU A 48 17.97 -2.52 0.51
CA GLU A 48 18.87 -1.46 0.95
C GLU A 48 20.03 -1.26 -0.03
N ARG A 49 20.71 -2.32 -0.43
CA ARG A 49 21.82 -2.26 -1.40
C ARG A 49 21.35 -1.70 -2.74
N PHE A 50 20.15 -2.08 -3.20
CA PHE A 50 19.61 -1.53 -4.45
C PHE A 50 19.37 -0.03 -4.34
N LEU A 51 18.66 0.44 -3.32
CA LEU A 51 18.32 1.85 -3.14
C LEU A 51 19.55 2.71 -2.82
N SER A 52 20.50 2.21 -2.03
CA SER A 52 21.75 2.90 -1.73
C SER A 52 22.71 2.98 -2.94
N THR A 53 22.72 1.97 -3.82
CA THR A 53 23.54 2.01 -5.03
C THR A 53 23.12 3.15 -5.97
N ILE A 54 21.81 3.48 -6.00
CA ILE A 54 21.29 4.58 -6.81
C ILE A 54 21.18 5.90 -6.01
N GLY A 55 21.52 5.88 -4.72
CA GLY A 55 21.43 7.06 -3.84
C GLY A 55 20.01 7.61 -3.69
N TYR A 56 18.99 6.73 -3.64
CA TYR A 56 17.61 7.15 -3.67
C TYR A 56 17.10 7.64 -2.32
N ASN A 57 16.53 8.85 -2.33
CA ASN A 57 15.78 9.42 -1.22
C ASN A 57 14.35 9.67 -1.67
N GLY A 58 13.36 9.08 -1.00
CA GLY A 58 11.95 9.28 -1.35
C GLY A 58 11.05 8.10 -1.05
N LEU A 59 9.80 8.26 -1.45
CA LEU A 59 8.78 7.22 -1.33
C LEU A 59 8.95 6.18 -2.44
N PHE A 60 8.78 4.91 -2.10
CA PHE A 60 8.88 3.82 -3.07
C PHE A 60 7.87 2.71 -2.80
N SER A 61 7.61 1.91 -3.83
CA SER A 61 7.00 0.59 -3.69
C SER A 61 7.75 -0.46 -4.49
N LEU A 62 7.85 -1.66 -3.93
CA LEU A 62 8.46 -2.85 -4.54
C LEU A 62 7.40 -3.91 -4.71
N GLU A 63 7.28 -4.43 -5.92
CA GLU A 63 6.33 -5.49 -6.25
C GLU A 63 7.04 -6.82 -6.51
N PHE A 64 6.43 -7.89 -5.98
CA PHE A 64 6.93 -9.25 -6.12
C PHE A 64 5.81 -10.19 -6.51
N ILE A 65 6.14 -11.22 -7.27
CA ILE A 65 5.27 -12.38 -7.49
C ILE A 65 5.82 -13.55 -6.70
N ARG A 66 4.99 -14.16 -5.85
CA ARG A 66 5.34 -15.35 -5.10
C ARG A 66 4.84 -16.60 -5.80
N ASP A 67 5.74 -17.54 -6.07
CA ASP A 67 5.35 -18.82 -6.64
C ASP A 67 4.71 -19.77 -5.60
N LYS A 68 4.24 -20.93 -6.06
CA LYS A 68 3.61 -21.96 -5.19
C LYS A 68 4.59 -22.57 -4.18
N LYS A 69 5.89 -22.40 -4.36
CA LYS A 69 6.94 -22.90 -3.45
C LYS A 69 7.35 -21.82 -2.42
N GLY A 70 6.73 -20.63 -2.47
CA GLY A 70 7.03 -19.52 -1.57
C GLY A 70 8.22 -18.67 -1.98
N LYS A 71 8.76 -18.85 -3.19
CA LYS A 71 9.87 -18.04 -3.70
C LYS A 71 9.32 -16.76 -4.32
N ASP A 72 9.93 -15.62 -3.94
CA ASP A 72 9.59 -14.30 -4.46
C ASP A 72 10.46 -13.95 -5.67
N TYR A 73 9.78 -13.42 -6.68
CA TYR A 73 10.40 -12.89 -7.89
C TYR A 73 10.09 -11.40 -7.97
N PHE A 74 11.14 -10.59 -8.05
CA PHE A 74 11.01 -9.15 -8.24
C PHE A 74 10.30 -8.86 -9.55
N LEU A 75 9.31 -7.98 -9.51
CA LEU A 75 8.55 -7.54 -10.68
C LEU A 75 8.93 -6.13 -11.08
N GLU A 76 8.71 -5.17 -10.19
CA GLU A 76 9.02 -3.77 -10.47
C GLU A 76 9.28 -2.97 -9.18
N ILE A 77 9.91 -1.80 -9.36
CA ILE A 77 9.98 -0.76 -8.35
C ILE A 77 9.37 0.52 -8.90
N ASN A 78 8.51 1.14 -8.09
CA ASN A 78 7.98 2.46 -8.33
C ASN A 78 8.65 3.45 -7.37
N LEU A 79 9.42 4.40 -7.90
CA LEU A 79 10.12 5.44 -7.12
C LEU A 79 9.20 6.65 -6.93
N ARG A 80 8.06 6.43 -6.32
CA ARG A 80 7.02 7.41 -6.03
C ARG A 80 6.10 6.91 -4.93
N ASN A 81 5.20 7.79 -4.47
CA ASN A 81 4.11 7.35 -3.62
C ASN A 81 3.19 6.37 -4.36
N ASP A 82 2.90 5.25 -3.73
CA ASP A 82 2.05 4.20 -4.29
C ASP A 82 0.57 4.54 -4.16
N GLY A 83 -0.26 4.06 -5.11
CA GLY A 83 -1.72 4.23 -5.06
C GLY A 83 -2.37 3.58 -3.83
N ASN A 84 -1.73 2.56 -3.25
CA ASN A 84 -2.18 1.86 -2.06
C ASN A 84 -1.56 2.43 -0.76
N ALA A 85 -0.70 3.45 -0.84
CA ALA A 85 0.01 4.00 0.33
C ALA A 85 -0.93 4.58 1.40
N TYR A 86 -2.16 4.92 1.04
CA TYR A 86 -3.16 5.37 2.00
C TYR A 86 -3.51 4.29 3.04
N CYS A 87 -3.40 3.01 2.70
CA CYS A 87 -3.59 1.94 3.69
C CYS A 87 -2.52 1.97 4.79
N VAL A 88 -1.29 2.36 4.46
CA VAL A 88 -0.19 2.52 5.43
C VAL A 88 -0.49 3.69 6.37
N GLN A 89 -0.99 4.81 5.84
CA GLN A 89 -1.42 5.94 6.67
C GLN A 89 -2.60 5.56 7.56
N THR A 90 -3.57 4.80 7.05
CA THR A 90 -4.71 4.31 7.85
C THR A 90 -4.24 3.36 8.96
N ALA A 91 -3.15 2.65 8.75
CA ALA A 91 -2.52 1.79 9.75
C ALA A 91 -1.67 2.55 10.80
N GLY A 92 -1.53 3.87 10.66
CA GLY A 92 -0.87 4.75 11.62
C GLY A 92 0.49 5.31 11.19
N VAL A 93 1.03 4.91 10.04
CA VAL A 93 2.35 5.39 9.56
C VAL A 93 2.19 6.29 8.34
N ASN A 94 2.50 7.58 8.50
CA ASN A 94 2.39 8.58 7.42
C ASN A 94 3.74 8.75 6.70
N LEU A 95 4.01 7.88 5.73
CA LEU A 95 5.25 7.92 4.94
C LEU A 95 5.49 9.27 4.22
N PRO A 96 4.49 9.91 3.59
CA PRO A 96 4.67 11.25 3.01
C PRO A 96 5.11 12.31 4.04
N LEU A 97 4.57 12.27 5.26
CA LEU A 97 4.97 13.20 6.32
C LEU A 97 6.40 12.93 6.79
N ILE A 98 6.79 11.67 6.92
CA ILE A 98 8.16 11.26 7.26
C ILE A 98 9.13 11.78 6.20
N TRP A 99 8.82 11.55 4.93
CA TRP A 99 9.62 12.07 3.82
C TRP A 99 9.72 13.61 3.83
N PHE A 100 8.60 14.29 4.04
CA PHE A 100 8.58 15.77 4.13
C PHE A 100 9.48 16.28 5.27
N LYS A 101 9.38 15.72 6.46
CA LYS A 101 10.20 16.10 7.60
C LYS A 101 11.68 15.88 7.33
N TYR A 102 12.05 14.75 6.77
CA TYR A 102 13.43 14.48 6.36
C TYR A 102 13.93 15.49 5.32
N ALA A 103 13.16 15.70 4.24
CA ALA A 103 13.58 16.53 3.13
C ALA A 103 13.71 18.03 3.48
N ILE A 104 12.88 18.54 4.39
CA ILE A 104 12.81 19.96 4.73
C ILE A 104 13.52 20.26 6.05
N LEU A 105 13.39 19.38 7.06
CA LEU A 105 13.89 19.63 8.41
C LEU A 105 15.15 18.83 8.74
N GLY A 106 15.53 17.87 7.90
CA GLY A 106 16.65 16.94 8.19
C GLY A 106 16.34 15.94 9.32
N GLU A 107 15.06 15.81 9.70
CA GLU A 107 14.65 14.89 10.77
C GLU A 107 14.64 13.44 10.26
N VAL A 108 15.45 12.60 10.88
CA VAL A 108 15.41 11.13 10.67
C VAL A 108 14.66 10.52 11.86
N PRO A 109 13.68 9.63 11.64
CA PRO A 109 13.01 8.95 12.74
C PRO A 109 14.01 8.16 13.60
N GLU A 110 13.90 8.28 14.91
CA GLU A 110 14.80 7.60 15.86
C GLU A 110 14.62 6.08 15.86
N PHE A 111 13.47 5.59 15.40
CA PHE A 111 13.13 4.16 15.34
C PHE A 111 12.39 3.83 14.04
N LYS A 112 12.46 2.55 13.64
CA LYS A 112 11.71 2.07 12.47
C LYS A 112 10.23 2.03 12.80
N GLU A 113 9.46 2.86 12.11
CA GLU A 113 8.01 2.84 12.25
C GLU A 113 7.44 1.59 11.58
N SER A 114 6.60 0.87 12.30
CA SER A 114 5.89 -0.31 11.81
C SER A 114 4.41 -0.23 12.19
N ILE A 115 3.58 -0.91 11.41
CA ILE A 115 2.16 -1.03 11.75
C ILE A 115 1.94 -2.09 12.83
N ASN A 116 0.98 -1.86 13.70
CA ASN A 116 0.68 -2.77 14.82
C ASN A 116 -0.44 -3.78 14.50
N LYS A 117 -1.27 -3.49 13.50
CA LYS A 117 -2.45 -4.32 13.14
C LYS A 117 -2.64 -4.35 11.64
N PRO A 118 -3.07 -5.48 11.09
CA PRO A 118 -3.42 -5.56 9.67
C PRO A 118 -4.58 -4.63 9.31
N VAL A 119 -4.52 -4.09 8.08
CA VAL A 119 -5.55 -3.22 7.51
C VAL A 119 -5.95 -3.73 6.14
N PHE A 120 -7.25 -3.93 5.93
CA PHE A 120 -7.80 -4.19 4.61
C PHE A 120 -8.02 -2.88 3.86
N PHE A 121 -7.59 -2.88 2.60
CA PHE A 121 -7.83 -1.80 1.64
C PHE A 121 -8.70 -2.31 0.51
N ILE A 122 -9.71 -1.50 0.12
CA ILE A 122 -10.57 -1.78 -1.02
C ILE A 122 -10.58 -0.57 -1.97
N PRO A 123 -10.30 -0.76 -3.28
CA PRO A 123 -10.35 0.32 -4.25
C PRO A 123 -11.79 0.56 -4.77
N ASP A 124 -12.74 0.64 -3.85
CA ASP A 124 -14.16 0.99 -4.04
C ASP A 124 -14.76 0.46 -5.35
N PHE A 125 -15.12 1.36 -6.28
CA PHE A 125 -15.79 1.01 -7.55
C PHE A 125 -14.93 0.17 -8.50
N ILE A 126 -13.60 0.29 -8.43
CA ILE A 126 -12.68 -0.50 -9.25
C ILE A 126 -12.82 -1.98 -8.91
N ASP A 127 -12.95 -2.31 -7.63
CA ASP A 127 -13.08 -3.68 -7.15
C ASP A 127 -14.52 -4.23 -7.26
N MET A 128 -15.53 -3.36 -7.27
CA MET A 128 -16.94 -3.73 -7.12
C MET A 128 -17.37 -4.87 -8.06
N LYS A 129 -17.13 -4.74 -9.37
CA LYS A 129 -17.55 -5.75 -10.35
C LYS A 129 -16.88 -7.10 -10.12
N SER A 130 -15.58 -7.10 -9.86
CA SER A 130 -14.79 -8.32 -9.60
C SER A 130 -15.12 -8.92 -8.24
N GLY A 131 -15.33 -8.08 -7.23
CA GLY A 131 -15.73 -8.48 -5.90
C GLY A 131 -17.10 -9.15 -5.88
N ILE A 132 -18.09 -8.54 -6.50
CA ILE A 132 -19.45 -9.13 -6.59
C ILE A 132 -19.41 -10.44 -7.37
N LYS A 133 -18.64 -10.52 -8.46
CA LYS A 133 -18.51 -11.77 -9.23
C LYS A 133 -17.91 -12.91 -8.40
N LYS A 134 -16.94 -12.61 -7.53
CA LYS A 134 -16.21 -13.61 -6.75
C LYS A 134 -16.93 -14.00 -5.44
N GLU A 135 -17.44 -13.02 -4.72
CA GLU A 135 -17.94 -13.16 -3.34
C GLU A 135 -19.48 -13.02 -3.24
N GLY A 136 -20.15 -12.66 -4.34
CA GLY A 136 -21.54 -12.24 -4.33
C GLY A 136 -21.73 -10.81 -3.79
N LEU A 137 -22.92 -10.24 -3.98
CA LEU A 137 -23.22 -8.87 -3.57
C LEU A 137 -23.03 -8.66 -2.05
N PHE A 138 -23.60 -9.54 -1.24
CA PHE A 138 -23.50 -9.43 0.23
C PHE A 138 -22.09 -9.63 0.75
N GLY A 139 -21.32 -10.55 0.14
CA GLY A 139 -19.92 -10.77 0.46
C GLY A 139 -19.06 -9.55 0.15
N TRP A 140 -19.27 -8.91 -1.00
CA TRP A 140 -18.57 -7.69 -1.36
C TRP A 140 -18.95 -6.52 -0.44
N ILE A 141 -20.25 -6.33 -0.12
CA ILE A 141 -20.70 -5.30 0.83
C ILE A 141 -20.05 -5.51 2.20
N TYR A 142 -19.99 -6.75 2.69
CA TYR A 142 -19.30 -7.04 3.94
C TYR A 142 -17.83 -6.65 3.90
N GLN A 143 -17.10 -7.00 2.83
CA GLN A 143 -15.70 -6.59 2.64
C GLN A 143 -15.57 -5.07 2.57
N PHE A 144 -16.46 -4.38 1.87
CA PHE A 144 -16.47 -2.93 1.77
C PHE A 144 -16.67 -2.27 3.14
N VAL A 145 -17.65 -2.69 3.93
CA VAL A 145 -17.94 -2.08 5.24
C VAL A 145 -16.87 -2.39 6.29
N THR A 146 -16.24 -3.56 6.19
CA THR A 146 -15.19 -3.98 7.15
C THR A 146 -13.79 -3.50 6.80
N ALA A 147 -13.55 -3.11 5.56
CA ALA A 147 -12.29 -2.48 5.15
C ALA A 147 -12.13 -1.13 5.87
N LYS A 148 -10.95 -0.90 6.43
CA LYS A 148 -10.63 0.36 7.12
C LYS A 148 -10.04 1.42 6.20
N SER A 149 -9.56 0.99 5.04
CA SER A 149 -8.92 1.86 4.06
C SER A 149 -9.59 1.71 2.70
N HIS A 150 -9.91 2.85 2.09
CA HIS A 150 -10.61 2.97 0.82
C HIS A 150 -9.89 3.92 -0.11
N SER A 151 -10.11 3.81 -1.41
CA SER A 151 -9.54 4.75 -2.38
C SER A 151 -10.29 6.09 -2.43
N LEU A 152 -11.62 6.06 -2.25
CA LEU A 152 -12.50 7.24 -2.37
C LEU A 152 -13.44 7.41 -1.18
N PHE A 153 -13.92 6.31 -0.59
CA PHE A 153 -14.87 6.37 0.51
C PHE A 153 -14.21 6.93 1.77
N ASN A 154 -14.65 8.11 2.20
CA ASN A 154 -14.21 8.75 3.42
C ASN A 154 -15.39 9.50 4.06
N LEU A 155 -15.78 9.13 5.27
CA LEU A 155 -16.90 9.77 5.98
C LEU A 155 -16.70 11.25 6.25
N ARG A 156 -15.44 11.73 6.29
CA ARG A 156 -15.12 13.15 6.49
C ARG A 156 -15.14 13.96 5.19
N ASP A 157 -15.04 13.28 4.04
CA ASP A 157 -15.12 13.87 2.72
C ASP A 157 -15.75 12.89 1.73
N MET A 158 -17.08 12.94 1.63
CA MET A 158 -17.86 12.09 0.73
C MET A 158 -17.92 12.59 -0.72
N GLY A 159 -17.38 13.77 -1.00
CA GLY A 159 -17.44 14.40 -2.33
C GLY A 159 -16.92 13.52 -3.45
N PRO A 160 -15.66 13.00 -3.38
CA PRO A 160 -15.10 12.14 -4.42
C PRO A 160 -15.89 10.85 -4.63
N PHE A 161 -16.35 10.22 -3.55
CA PHE A 161 -17.14 8.99 -3.61
C PHE A 161 -18.50 9.22 -4.29
N ILE A 162 -19.22 10.27 -3.90
CA ILE A 162 -20.54 10.62 -4.50
C ILE A 162 -20.38 10.99 -5.97
N TYR A 163 -19.31 11.71 -6.32
CA TYR A 163 -19.02 12.06 -7.71
C TYR A 163 -18.83 10.81 -8.56
N GLU A 164 -18.01 9.86 -8.11
CA GLU A 164 -17.76 8.64 -8.86
C GLU A 164 -18.99 7.72 -8.90
N LEU A 165 -19.76 7.64 -7.83
CA LEU A 165 -21.03 6.91 -7.80
C LEU A 165 -21.99 7.41 -8.89
N LYS A 166 -22.13 8.73 -9.05
CA LYS A 166 -22.98 9.33 -10.11
C LYS A 166 -22.50 8.98 -11.52
N ARG A 167 -21.19 8.80 -11.71
CA ARG A 167 -20.64 8.37 -13.01
C ARG A 167 -20.95 6.92 -13.35
N HIS A 168 -21.06 6.06 -12.34
CA HIS A 168 -21.35 4.63 -12.53
C HIS A 168 -22.84 4.32 -12.71
N ILE A 169 -23.74 5.24 -12.33
CA ILE A 169 -25.19 5.09 -12.47
C ILE A 169 -25.70 5.65 -13.83
N ARG A 170 -24.92 6.51 -14.48
CA ARG A 170 -25.22 7.02 -15.83
C ARG A 170 -24.78 6.03 -16.90
#